data_e026a6811641c57c247c9d2cbb5ed50c
#
_entry.id   e026a6811641c57c247c9d2cbb5ed50c
#
_cell.length_a   1.000
_cell.length_b   1.000
_cell.length_c   1.000
_cell.angle_alpha   90.00
_cell.angle_beta   90.00
_cell.angle_gamma   90.00
#
_symmetry.space_group_name_H-M   'P 1'
#
loop_
_entity.id
_entity.type
_entity.pdbx_description
1 polymer ?
#
loop_
_entity_poly.entity_id
_entity_poly.type
_entity_poly.pdbx_seq_one_letter_code
_entity_poly.pdbx_strand_id
1 'polypeptide(L)'
;MEEPPPEPIDPRPFFSFFVTSQAGLFGLPAGEIAPAPNAANGYGGNFGGLAGADEICTMLARLSSPGDIKTWRAFLSTAGVDGGVRVDAIDRIGAGPWYDYNGLLLANDLEGLTPQGNDGRPRDADAQLADMFTDENGEDIRPNQQIDNHDTLTGSGPNGRLFDDDEGGSVATCEDWTSNTLRGNQGNLMGVGGQIPVGHSWPRNANNGRHWIQDHTINGCEPGFDIDGGAGAPMGDFRVGAGGGYGAIYCFALGAVAPD
;
A
#
# COMPACT_ATOMS: atom_id res chain seq x y z
N MET A 1 -27.37 1.86 -39.42
CA MET A 1 -26.49 1.32 -38.40
C MET A 1 -26.00 2.52 -37.61
N GLU A 2 -26.36 2.60 -36.36
CA GLU A 2 -25.91 3.67 -35.47
C GLU A 2 -24.43 3.41 -35.16
N GLU A 3 -23.58 4.44 -35.28
CA GLU A 3 -22.16 4.37 -34.98
C GLU A 3 -22.02 4.07 -33.48
N PRO A 4 -21.19 3.11 -33.06
CA PRO A 4 -21.01 2.86 -31.65
C PRO A 4 -20.57 4.15 -30.93
N PRO A 5 -20.99 4.38 -29.67
CA PRO A 5 -20.54 5.54 -28.91
C PRO A 5 -19.01 5.54 -28.83
N PRO A 6 -18.35 6.71 -28.87
CA PRO A 6 -16.91 6.79 -28.71
C PRO A 6 -16.49 6.14 -27.38
N GLU A 7 -15.36 5.44 -27.40
CA GLU A 7 -14.80 4.85 -26.19
C GLU A 7 -14.49 5.94 -25.16
N PRO A 8 -14.72 5.68 -23.88
CA PRO A 8 -14.39 6.64 -22.83
C PRO A 8 -12.88 6.94 -22.84
N ILE A 9 -12.56 8.23 -22.84
CA ILE A 9 -11.17 8.71 -22.81
C ILE A 9 -10.77 8.87 -21.35
N ASP A 10 -9.70 8.17 -20.93
CA ASP A 10 -9.10 8.36 -19.61
C ASP A 10 -8.49 9.77 -19.54
N PRO A 11 -8.90 10.60 -18.56
CA PRO A 11 -8.40 11.97 -18.45
C PRO A 11 -6.92 12.05 -18.00
N ARG A 12 -6.39 10.97 -17.38
CA ARG A 12 -5.00 10.86 -16.92
C ARG A 12 -4.43 9.47 -17.25
N PRO A 13 -4.15 9.19 -18.51
CA PRO A 13 -3.74 7.84 -18.93
C PRO A 13 -2.40 7.41 -18.31
N PHE A 14 -1.53 8.33 -17.89
CA PHE A 14 -0.27 8.05 -17.21
C PHE A 14 -0.45 7.74 -15.70
N PHE A 15 -1.44 8.32 -15.03
CA PHE A 15 -1.64 8.14 -13.59
C PHE A 15 -1.82 6.66 -13.25
N SER A 16 -0.87 6.09 -12.54
CA SER A 16 -0.79 4.65 -12.33
C SER A 16 -0.17 4.23 -10.99
N PHE A 17 0.14 5.20 -10.12
CA PHE A 17 0.64 4.93 -8.78
C PHE A 17 0.19 5.99 -7.80
N PHE A 18 -0.17 5.56 -6.59
CA PHE A 18 -0.36 6.43 -5.42
C PHE A 18 -0.30 5.62 -4.11
N VAL A 19 -0.11 6.33 -3.01
CA VAL A 19 -0.36 5.83 -1.64
C VAL A 19 -1.74 6.31 -1.22
N THR A 20 -2.58 5.45 -0.68
CA THR A 20 -3.91 5.86 -0.23
C THR A 20 -3.80 6.90 0.89
N SER A 21 -4.47 8.05 0.76
CA SER A 21 -4.51 9.06 1.82
C SER A 21 -5.36 8.62 3.01
N GLN A 22 -5.07 9.13 4.21
CA GLN A 22 -5.90 8.86 5.39
C GLN A 22 -7.34 9.34 5.20
N ALA A 23 -7.51 10.56 4.67
CA ALA A 23 -8.82 11.14 4.42
C ALA A 23 -9.61 10.33 3.40
N GLY A 24 -8.93 9.88 2.33
CA GLY A 24 -9.50 9.02 1.30
C GLY A 24 -9.98 7.69 1.89
N LEU A 25 -9.07 6.95 2.55
CA LEU A 25 -9.41 5.66 3.15
C LEU A 25 -10.56 5.74 4.14
N PHE A 26 -10.55 6.71 5.05
CA PHE A 26 -11.55 6.79 6.11
C PHE A 26 -12.89 7.37 5.62
N GLY A 27 -12.88 8.07 4.50
CA GLY A 27 -14.07 8.68 3.89
C GLY A 27 -14.80 7.80 2.88
N LEU A 28 -14.25 6.64 2.49
CA LEU A 28 -14.91 5.77 1.52
C LEU A 28 -16.22 5.18 2.05
N PRO A 29 -17.24 5.05 1.20
CA PRO A 29 -18.39 4.19 1.50
C PRO A 29 -17.95 2.70 1.44
N ALA A 30 -18.84 1.81 1.89
CA ALA A 30 -18.67 0.39 1.57
C ALA A 30 -18.68 0.20 0.05
N GLY A 31 -17.75 -0.61 -0.44
CA GLY A 31 -17.74 -1.07 -1.83
C GLY A 31 -18.68 -2.26 -2.05
N GLU A 32 -18.55 -2.91 -3.20
CA GLU A 32 -19.22 -4.19 -3.48
C GLU A 32 -18.56 -5.35 -2.71
N ILE A 33 -17.25 -5.28 -2.50
CA ILE A 33 -16.41 -6.28 -1.83
C ILE A 33 -15.77 -5.69 -0.59
N ALA A 34 -15.19 -4.48 -0.70
CA ALA A 34 -14.56 -3.81 0.41
C ALA A 34 -15.59 -3.47 1.50
N PRO A 35 -15.34 -3.83 2.78
CA PRO A 35 -16.21 -3.41 3.88
C PRO A 35 -16.18 -1.88 4.01
N ALA A 36 -17.16 -1.33 4.73
CA ALA A 36 -17.07 0.08 5.13
C ALA A 36 -15.93 0.25 6.15
N PRO A 37 -15.10 1.29 6.01
CA PRO A 37 -14.11 1.62 7.03
C PRO A 37 -14.81 2.06 8.33
N ASN A 38 -14.12 1.88 9.45
CA ASN A 38 -14.49 2.63 10.63
C ASN A 38 -14.12 4.10 10.41
N ALA A 39 -15.07 5.00 10.40
CA ALA A 39 -14.85 6.42 10.10
C ALA A 39 -13.84 7.11 11.04
N ALA A 40 -13.61 6.57 12.24
CA ALA A 40 -12.65 7.09 13.19
C ALA A 40 -11.28 6.39 13.13
N ASN A 41 -11.22 5.13 12.65
CA ASN A 41 -10.04 4.27 12.83
C ASN A 41 -9.61 3.53 11.55
N GLY A 42 -10.30 3.68 10.43
CA GLY A 42 -9.98 3.02 9.16
C GLY A 42 -10.37 1.53 9.09
N TYR A 43 -9.73 0.80 8.22
CA TYR A 43 -10.03 -0.62 7.92
C TYR A 43 -9.37 -1.61 8.89
N GLY A 44 -8.26 -1.23 9.51
CA GLY A 44 -7.34 -2.21 10.05
C GLY A 44 -6.74 -3.06 8.92
N GLY A 45 -6.54 -4.33 9.16
CA GLY A 45 -6.09 -5.29 8.13
C GLY A 45 -7.23 -5.92 7.33
N ASN A 46 -8.49 -5.49 7.49
CA ASN A 46 -9.63 -6.06 6.78
C ASN A 46 -10.08 -5.16 5.62
N PHE A 47 -9.58 -5.43 4.44
CA PHE A 47 -10.00 -4.78 3.21
C PHE A 47 -11.05 -5.58 2.43
N GLY A 48 -11.46 -6.77 2.91
CA GLY A 48 -12.25 -7.73 2.13
C GLY A 48 -11.37 -8.57 1.19
N GLY A 49 -10.13 -8.86 1.60
CA GLY A 49 -9.13 -9.57 0.82
C GLY A 49 -8.50 -8.69 -0.27
N LEU A 50 -7.75 -9.32 -1.18
CA LEU A 50 -7.13 -8.61 -2.31
C LEU A 50 -8.16 -7.94 -3.22
N ALA A 51 -9.30 -8.56 -3.42
CA ALA A 51 -10.35 -8.01 -4.29
C ALA A 51 -10.95 -6.71 -3.72
N GLY A 52 -11.19 -6.66 -2.41
CA GLY A 52 -11.65 -5.44 -1.74
C GLY A 52 -10.58 -4.36 -1.69
N ALA A 53 -9.31 -4.73 -1.48
CA ALA A 53 -8.20 -3.78 -1.55
C ALA A 53 -8.05 -3.17 -2.95
N ASP A 54 -8.22 -3.97 -4.02
CA ASP A 54 -8.22 -3.49 -5.41
C ASP A 54 -9.41 -2.55 -5.69
N GLU A 55 -10.57 -2.85 -5.10
CA GLU A 55 -11.74 -1.98 -5.19
C GLU A 55 -11.50 -0.65 -4.49
N ILE A 56 -10.87 -0.63 -3.31
CA ILE A 56 -10.46 0.60 -2.61
C ILE A 56 -9.56 1.45 -3.51
N CYS A 57 -8.51 0.86 -4.09
CA CYS A 57 -7.64 1.55 -5.04
C CYS A 57 -8.42 2.15 -6.22
N THR A 58 -9.35 1.38 -6.79
CA THR A 58 -10.19 1.82 -7.90
C THR A 58 -11.12 2.98 -7.51
N MET A 59 -11.74 2.90 -6.33
CA MET A 59 -12.63 3.96 -5.84
C MET A 59 -11.87 5.26 -5.63
N LEU A 60 -10.71 5.22 -4.97
CA LEU A 60 -9.88 6.41 -4.74
C LEU A 60 -9.37 7.03 -6.04
N ALA A 61 -8.87 6.21 -6.97
CA ALA A 61 -8.43 6.68 -8.28
C ALA A 61 -9.56 7.38 -9.05
N ARG A 62 -10.77 6.85 -9.02
CA ARG A 62 -11.94 7.46 -9.69
C ARG A 62 -12.48 8.70 -9.00
N LEU A 63 -12.30 8.81 -7.68
CA LEU A 63 -12.65 10.04 -6.94
C LEU A 63 -11.70 11.18 -7.30
N SER A 64 -10.40 10.90 -7.41
CA SER A 64 -9.38 11.90 -7.75
C SER A 64 -9.32 12.19 -9.26
N SER A 65 -9.59 11.19 -10.09
CA SER A 65 -9.60 11.29 -11.56
C SER A 65 -10.92 10.77 -12.14
N PRO A 66 -12.01 11.54 -12.10
CA PRO A 66 -13.29 11.12 -12.65
C PRO A 66 -13.18 10.76 -14.14
N GLY A 67 -13.58 9.54 -14.48
CA GLY A 67 -13.42 8.98 -15.82
C GLY A 67 -12.23 8.03 -15.96
N ASP A 68 -11.46 7.79 -14.88
CA ASP A 68 -10.46 6.73 -14.85
C ASP A 68 -11.09 5.37 -15.16
N ILE A 69 -10.52 4.67 -16.15
CA ILE A 69 -10.99 3.35 -16.62
C ILE A 69 -9.98 2.24 -16.39
N LYS A 70 -8.84 2.55 -15.79
CA LYS A 70 -7.77 1.57 -15.54
C LYS A 70 -8.20 0.52 -14.53
N THR A 71 -7.54 -0.62 -14.60
CA THR A 71 -7.63 -1.67 -13.59
C THR A 71 -6.57 -1.39 -12.52
N TRP A 72 -7.02 -1.14 -11.30
CA TRP A 72 -6.15 -0.88 -10.17
C TRP A 72 -5.90 -2.13 -9.32
N ARG A 73 -4.71 -2.22 -8.75
CA ARG A 73 -4.27 -3.30 -7.87
C ARG A 73 -3.58 -2.74 -6.63
N ALA A 74 -3.97 -3.24 -5.48
CA ALA A 74 -3.23 -3.00 -4.24
C ALA A 74 -1.94 -3.82 -4.24
N PHE A 75 -0.83 -3.23 -3.82
CA PHE A 75 0.45 -3.91 -3.64
C PHE A 75 0.47 -4.67 -2.32
N LEU A 76 -0.22 -5.80 -2.31
CA LEU A 76 -0.38 -6.65 -1.13
C LEU A 76 -0.10 -8.11 -1.49
N SER A 77 0.69 -8.79 -0.65
CA SER A 77 0.89 -10.23 -0.74
C SER A 77 -0.14 -10.99 0.09
N THR A 78 -0.42 -12.25 -0.28
CA THR A 78 -1.26 -13.18 0.49
C THR A 78 -0.56 -14.50 0.71
N ALA A 79 -0.86 -15.14 1.85
CA ALA A 79 -0.30 -16.45 2.23
C ALA A 79 -1.11 -17.63 1.67
N GLY A 80 -2.37 -17.40 1.26
CA GLY A 80 -3.27 -18.46 0.83
C GLY A 80 -3.94 -19.17 2.01
N VAL A 81 -4.39 -18.41 3.02
CA VAL A 81 -5.10 -19.00 4.17
C VAL A 81 -6.42 -19.64 3.75
N ASP A 82 -6.92 -20.59 4.53
CA ASP A 82 -8.18 -21.30 4.33
C ASP A 82 -8.38 -21.92 2.94
N GLY A 83 -7.26 -22.34 2.30
CA GLY A 83 -7.29 -22.94 0.96
C GLY A 83 -7.24 -21.91 -0.18
N GLY A 84 -6.99 -20.65 0.13
CA GLY A 84 -6.69 -19.60 -0.84
C GLY A 84 -5.37 -19.84 -1.57
N VAL A 85 -4.98 -18.93 -2.43
CA VAL A 85 -3.76 -18.99 -3.22
C VAL A 85 -2.76 -17.98 -2.69
N ARG A 86 -1.50 -18.42 -2.49
CA ARG A 86 -0.38 -17.52 -2.24
C ARG A 86 -0.21 -16.58 -3.43
N VAL A 87 -0.14 -15.29 -3.17
CA VAL A 87 0.08 -14.26 -4.18
C VAL A 87 1.21 -13.35 -3.70
N ASP A 88 2.17 -13.10 -4.56
CA ASP A 88 3.22 -12.13 -4.33
C ASP A 88 2.78 -10.76 -4.90
N ALA A 89 2.90 -9.69 -4.13
CA ALA A 89 2.45 -8.35 -4.52
C ALA A 89 3.07 -7.87 -5.83
N ILE A 90 4.36 -8.15 -6.02
CA ILE A 90 5.11 -7.75 -7.21
C ILE A 90 4.58 -8.40 -8.49
N ASP A 91 3.99 -9.60 -8.41
CA ASP A 91 3.52 -10.33 -9.57
C ASP A 91 2.11 -9.87 -10.04
N ARG A 92 1.44 -8.96 -9.29
CA ARG A 92 0.07 -8.54 -9.60
C ARG A 92 -0.07 -7.11 -10.14
N ILE A 93 1.01 -6.33 -10.14
CA ILE A 93 0.96 -4.91 -10.51
C ILE A 93 1.28 -4.63 -11.98
N GLY A 94 1.58 -5.66 -12.79
CA GLY A 94 1.94 -5.49 -14.19
C GLY A 94 3.43 -5.25 -14.41
N ALA A 95 3.78 -4.65 -15.55
CA ALA A 95 5.16 -4.49 -15.99
C ALA A 95 5.67 -3.04 -15.97
N GLY A 96 4.80 -2.07 -15.65
CA GLY A 96 5.12 -0.63 -15.73
C GLY A 96 4.89 -0.06 -17.15
N PRO A 97 5.30 1.19 -17.42
CA PRO A 97 5.81 2.13 -16.42
C PRO A 97 4.73 2.62 -15.45
N TRP A 98 5.16 3.20 -14.31
CA TRP A 98 4.23 3.78 -13.33
C TRP A 98 4.60 5.23 -13.04
N TYR A 99 3.56 6.08 -12.97
CA TYR A 99 3.65 7.50 -12.69
C TYR A 99 2.65 7.90 -11.62
N ASP A 100 2.99 8.88 -10.82
CA ASP A 100 2.07 9.47 -9.88
C ASP A 100 0.98 10.33 -10.55
N TYR A 101 0.10 10.91 -9.75
CA TYR A 101 -0.96 11.81 -10.22
C TYR A 101 -0.43 13.04 -10.97
N ASN A 102 0.80 13.50 -10.66
CA ASN A 102 1.46 14.66 -11.25
C ASN A 102 2.29 14.31 -12.49
N GLY A 103 2.39 13.02 -12.84
CA GLY A 103 3.18 12.54 -13.96
C GLY A 103 4.66 12.32 -13.64
N LEU A 104 5.04 12.32 -12.36
CA LEU A 104 6.39 11.95 -11.95
C LEU A 104 6.57 10.44 -12.07
N LEU A 105 7.68 10.01 -12.64
CA LEU A 105 8.01 8.60 -12.81
C LEU A 105 8.32 7.95 -11.45
N LEU A 106 7.64 6.84 -11.14
CA LEU A 106 8.01 5.95 -10.05
C LEU A 106 9.03 4.90 -10.52
N ALA A 107 8.72 4.21 -11.65
CA ALA A 107 9.62 3.24 -12.24
C ALA A 107 9.22 2.92 -13.69
N ASN A 108 10.19 2.57 -14.52
CA ASN A 108 9.95 2.14 -15.89
C ASN A 108 9.41 0.71 -15.97
N ASP A 109 9.88 -0.14 -15.05
CA ASP A 109 9.57 -1.56 -14.98
C ASP A 109 9.80 -2.12 -13.57
N LEU A 110 9.63 -3.42 -13.40
CA LEU A 110 9.83 -4.12 -12.12
C LEU A 110 11.28 -4.03 -11.61
N GLU A 111 12.26 -3.95 -12.50
CA GLU A 111 13.66 -3.78 -12.10
C GLU A 111 13.90 -2.38 -11.54
N GLY A 112 13.37 -1.34 -12.22
CA GLY A 112 13.44 0.04 -11.77
C GLY A 112 12.65 0.30 -10.49
N LEU A 113 11.58 -0.47 -10.26
CA LEU A 113 10.78 -0.40 -9.04
C LEU A 113 11.51 -1.00 -7.82
N THR A 114 12.37 -2.00 -8.06
CA THR A 114 13.06 -2.72 -6.98
C THR A 114 14.27 -1.93 -6.48
N PRO A 115 14.35 -1.62 -5.16
CA PRO A 115 15.49 -0.98 -4.56
C PRO A 115 16.81 -1.72 -4.78
N GLN A 116 17.93 -1.01 -4.80
CA GLN A 116 19.24 -1.59 -5.01
C GLN A 116 20.16 -1.37 -3.82
N GLY A 117 20.80 -2.44 -3.39
CA GLY A 117 21.73 -2.39 -2.26
C GLY A 117 21.03 -2.02 -0.96
N ASN A 118 21.51 -0.96 -0.31
CA ASN A 118 20.90 -0.44 0.91
C ASN A 118 19.99 0.78 0.65
N ASP A 119 19.76 1.19 -0.59
CA ASP A 119 18.79 2.25 -0.88
C ASP A 119 17.38 1.68 -0.76
N GLY A 120 16.53 2.32 -0.02
CA GLY A 120 15.15 1.90 0.17
C GLY A 120 14.19 2.46 -0.87
N ARG A 121 14.68 3.25 -1.83
CA ARG A 121 13.88 3.94 -2.85
C ARG A 121 13.73 3.10 -4.12
N PRO A 122 12.63 3.27 -4.88
CA PRO A 122 12.59 2.76 -6.24
C PRO A 122 13.74 3.34 -7.05
N ARG A 123 14.41 2.49 -7.84
CA ARG A 123 15.67 2.83 -8.52
C ARG A 123 15.52 3.93 -9.56
N ASP A 124 14.41 3.90 -10.30
CA ASP A 124 14.15 4.78 -11.44
C ASP A 124 13.34 6.01 -11.06
N ALA A 125 12.91 6.14 -9.80
CA ALA A 125 11.99 7.20 -9.42
C ALA A 125 12.58 8.59 -9.62
N ASP A 126 11.76 9.50 -10.13
CA ASP A 126 12.07 10.94 -10.13
C ASP A 126 12.44 11.38 -8.71
N ALA A 127 13.42 12.29 -8.60
CA ALA A 127 14.03 12.66 -7.33
C ALA A 127 13.02 13.10 -6.26
N GLN A 128 11.95 13.81 -6.67
CA GLN A 128 10.91 14.23 -5.76
C GLN A 128 10.09 13.04 -5.25
N LEU A 129 9.67 12.15 -6.15
CA LEU A 129 8.87 10.98 -5.81
C LEU A 129 9.71 9.93 -5.06
N ALA A 130 11.01 9.84 -5.36
CA ALA A 130 11.93 8.96 -4.65
C ALA A 130 12.02 9.24 -3.15
N ASP A 131 11.89 10.50 -2.74
CA ASP A 131 12.01 10.91 -1.34
C ASP A 131 10.65 11.02 -0.63
N MET A 132 9.56 11.19 -1.38
CA MET A 132 8.20 11.37 -0.86
C MET A 132 7.16 10.91 -1.88
N PHE A 133 6.42 9.86 -1.54
CA PHE A 133 5.31 9.43 -2.38
C PHE A 133 4.11 10.36 -2.24
N THR A 134 3.30 10.38 -3.28
CA THR A 134 2.08 11.18 -3.34
C THR A 134 0.84 10.31 -3.13
N ASP A 135 -0.21 10.94 -2.66
CA ASP A 135 -1.53 10.31 -2.53
C ASP A 135 -2.30 10.32 -3.88
N GLU A 136 -3.53 9.84 -3.86
CA GLU A 136 -4.42 9.78 -5.03
C GLU A 136 -4.72 11.13 -5.67
N ASN A 137 -4.47 12.24 -4.96
CA ASN A 137 -4.67 13.62 -5.45
C ASN A 137 -3.37 14.29 -5.90
N GLY A 138 -2.23 13.58 -5.77
CA GLY A 138 -0.91 14.10 -6.08
C GLY A 138 -0.31 14.99 -5.00
N GLU A 139 -0.87 14.97 -3.80
CA GLU A 139 -0.33 15.67 -2.64
C GLU A 139 0.69 14.77 -1.93
N ASP A 140 1.73 15.38 -1.36
CA ASP A 140 2.72 14.65 -0.56
C ASP A 140 2.01 13.88 0.57
N ILE A 141 2.30 12.58 0.70
CA ILE A 141 1.67 11.74 1.73
C ILE A 141 1.94 12.29 3.13
N ARG A 142 3.06 12.96 3.32
CA ARG A 142 3.48 13.62 4.56
C ARG A 142 3.34 15.14 4.44
N PRO A 143 2.20 15.74 4.81
CA PRO A 143 1.92 17.15 4.57
C PRO A 143 2.82 18.11 5.37
N ASN A 144 3.43 17.63 6.46
CA ASN A 144 4.39 18.41 7.25
C ASN A 144 5.27 17.48 8.12
N GLN A 145 6.35 18.03 8.68
CA GLN A 145 7.33 17.25 9.43
C GLN A 145 6.87 16.77 10.82
N GLN A 146 5.74 17.25 11.33
CA GLN A 146 5.15 16.80 12.58
C GLN A 146 4.35 15.51 12.41
N ILE A 147 3.96 15.19 11.18
CA ILE A 147 3.24 13.96 10.85
C ILE A 147 4.25 12.83 10.65
N ASP A 148 4.02 11.72 11.32
CA ASP A 148 4.75 10.47 11.16
C ASP A 148 3.80 9.37 10.65
N ASN A 149 3.65 9.29 9.34
CA ASN A 149 2.72 8.40 8.65
C ASN A 149 3.42 7.54 7.60
N HIS A 150 4.62 7.06 7.93
CA HIS A 150 5.47 6.37 6.97
C HIS A 150 5.01 4.95 6.65
N ASP A 151 4.24 4.30 7.54
CA ASP A 151 3.88 2.90 7.39
C ASP A 151 2.82 2.66 6.33
N THR A 152 3.15 1.80 5.38
CA THR A 152 2.24 1.34 4.33
C THR A 152 2.21 -0.18 4.33
N LEU A 153 1.03 -0.77 4.46
CA LEU A 153 0.84 -2.22 4.52
C LEU A 153 1.23 -2.86 3.18
N THR A 154 2.01 -3.94 3.24
CA THR A 154 2.41 -4.69 2.05
C THR A 154 2.30 -6.21 2.21
N GLY A 155 2.52 -6.72 3.41
CA GLY A 155 2.64 -8.17 3.64
C GLY A 155 3.83 -8.80 2.90
N SER A 156 4.76 -7.98 2.42
CA SER A 156 5.82 -8.39 1.51
C SER A 156 7.19 -8.17 2.11
N GLY A 157 8.14 -9.03 1.74
CA GLY A 157 9.57 -8.80 1.93
C GLY A 157 10.12 -7.77 0.93
N PRO A 158 11.39 -7.41 1.02
CA PRO A 158 12.00 -6.32 0.25
C PRO A 158 12.00 -6.54 -1.26
N ASN A 159 11.77 -7.76 -1.72
CA ASN A 159 11.64 -8.12 -3.14
C ASN A 159 10.19 -8.10 -3.65
N GLY A 160 9.23 -7.62 -2.85
CA GLY A 160 7.82 -7.59 -3.20
C GLY A 160 7.09 -8.94 -3.18
N ARG A 161 7.77 -10.00 -2.69
CA ARG A 161 7.18 -11.32 -2.49
C ARG A 161 6.67 -11.46 -1.07
N LEU A 162 5.72 -12.37 -0.86
CA LEU A 162 5.21 -12.64 0.47
C LEU A 162 6.35 -12.74 1.49
N PHE A 163 6.23 -11.98 2.57
CA PHE A 163 7.14 -12.07 3.69
C PHE A 163 7.03 -13.46 4.33
N ASP A 164 8.06 -14.24 4.14
CA ASP A 164 8.17 -15.59 4.65
C ASP A 164 9.22 -15.53 5.78
N ASP A 165 8.75 -15.24 6.99
CA ASP A 165 9.51 -15.66 8.14
C ASP A 165 9.22 -17.16 8.29
N ASP A 166 10.22 -17.97 8.52
CA ASP A 166 10.13 -19.45 8.61
C ASP A 166 9.05 -19.97 9.60
N GLU A 167 8.20 -19.13 10.14
CA GLU A 167 7.36 -19.38 11.30
C GLU A 167 5.84 -19.10 11.16
N GLY A 168 5.32 -18.70 10.01
CA GLY A 168 3.86 -18.69 9.85
C GLY A 168 3.25 -17.58 9.01
N GLY A 169 3.43 -17.63 7.71
CA GLY A 169 2.94 -16.66 6.72
C GLY A 169 1.49 -16.18 6.78
N SER A 170 0.60 -16.81 7.54
CA SER A 170 -0.80 -16.37 7.68
C SER A 170 -0.96 -15.06 8.44
N VAL A 171 -0.08 -14.76 9.37
CA VAL A 171 -0.18 -13.56 10.20
C VAL A 171 0.40 -12.33 9.53
N ALA A 172 1.39 -12.50 8.66
CA ALA A 172 2.00 -11.40 7.92
C ALA A 172 1.03 -10.67 6.98
N THR A 173 -0.15 -11.22 6.74
CA THR A 173 -1.13 -10.72 5.78
C THR A 173 -2.51 -10.43 6.38
N CYS A 174 -2.64 -10.37 7.71
CA CYS A 174 -3.95 -10.19 8.37
C CYS A 174 -5.02 -11.17 7.85
N GLU A 175 -4.69 -12.48 7.79
CA GLU A 175 -5.54 -13.53 7.18
C GLU A 175 -5.92 -13.16 5.73
N ASP A 176 -4.91 -12.91 4.93
CA ASP A 176 -5.07 -12.50 3.52
C ASP A 176 -5.96 -11.25 3.38
N TRP A 177 -5.80 -10.30 4.33
CA TRP A 177 -6.48 -9.00 4.35
C TRP A 177 -8.00 -9.08 4.59
N THR A 178 -8.39 -10.11 5.36
CA THR A 178 -9.79 -10.31 5.77
C THR A 178 -10.01 -10.13 7.28
N SER A 179 -8.96 -9.92 8.06
CA SER A 179 -9.03 -9.80 9.52
C SER A 179 -8.58 -8.41 10.02
N ASN A 180 -9.33 -7.86 10.95
CA ASN A 180 -9.00 -6.65 11.69
C ASN A 180 -8.96 -6.89 13.22
N THR A 181 -8.76 -8.12 13.64
CA THR A 181 -8.74 -8.51 15.06
C THR A 181 -7.50 -9.29 15.43
N LEU A 182 -6.65 -9.65 14.46
CA LEU A 182 -5.43 -10.38 14.74
C LEU A 182 -4.45 -9.54 15.55
N ARG A 183 -3.87 -10.20 16.55
CA ARG A 183 -2.86 -9.64 17.45
C ARG A 183 -1.65 -10.53 17.44
N GLY A 184 -0.49 -9.94 17.27
CA GLY A 184 0.77 -10.64 17.42
C GLY A 184 0.96 -11.19 18.85
N ASN A 185 1.82 -12.17 18.98
CA ASN A 185 2.06 -12.82 20.25
C ASN A 185 2.83 -11.88 21.19
N GLN A 186 2.23 -11.50 22.31
CA GLN A 186 2.74 -10.54 23.29
C GLN A 186 4.06 -10.95 24.01
N GLY A 187 4.53 -12.16 23.81
CA GLY A 187 5.65 -12.72 24.54
C GLY A 187 6.95 -12.85 23.76
N ASN A 188 6.97 -12.59 22.47
CA ASN A 188 8.14 -12.86 21.66
C ASN A 188 8.34 -11.80 20.58
N LEU A 189 9.16 -10.80 20.89
CA LEU A 189 9.58 -9.77 19.92
C LEU A 189 10.38 -10.33 18.73
N MET A 190 10.63 -11.63 18.73
CA MET A 190 11.48 -12.33 17.77
C MET A 190 10.90 -13.67 17.30
N GLY A 191 9.66 -13.98 17.55
CA GLY A 191 9.11 -15.28 17.19
C GLY A 191 7.62 -15.31 17.02
N VAL A 192 7.23 -15.84 15.93
CA VAL A 192 5.96 -16.49 15.55
C VAL A 192 4.68 -15.67 15.77
N GLY A 193 4.12 -15.22 14.72
CA GLY A 193 2.71 -14.86 14.64
C GLY A 193 2.44 -13.40 14.98
N GLY A 194 2.56 -12.52 14.03
CA GLY A 194 2.01 -11.19 14.14
C GLY A 194 2.94 -10.05 13.75
N GLN A 195 3.82 -10.27 12.84
CA GLN A 195 4.63 -9.20 12.27
C GLN A 195 4.15 -8.93 10.85
N ILE A 196 3.30 -7.93 10.69
CA ILE A 196 2.84 -7.51 9.39
C ILE A 196 3.88 -6.57 8.79
N PRO A 197 4.55 -6.93 7.68
CA PRO A 197 5.50 -6.07 7.02
C PRO A 197 4.85 -4.80 6.51
N VAL A 198 5.51 -3.69 6.75
CA VAL A 198 5.15 -2.38 6.25
C VAL A 198 6.31 -1.76 5.50
N GLY A 199 6.00 -1.09 4.40
CA GLY A 199 6.93 -0.26 3.66
C GLY A 199 6.91 1.17 4.17
N HIS A 200 7.90 1.94 3.76
CA HIS A 200 8.04 3.34 4.12
C HIS A 200 7.62 4.25 2.96
N SER A 201 6.49 4.95 3.09
CA SER A 201 5.90 5.79 2.02
C SER A 201 6.67 7.09 1.74
N TRP A 202 7.66 7.42 2.55
CA TRP A 202 8.67 8.43 2.24
C TRP A 202 10.06 7.79 2.46
N PRO A 203 10.48 6.94 1.52
CA PRO A 203 11.69 6.14 1.62
C PRO A 203 12.94 7.02 1.66
N ARG A 204 14.02 6.48 2.17
CA ARG A 204 15.29 7.19 2.28
C ARG A 204 16.45 6.33 1.83
N ASN A 205 17.59 6.97 1.58
CA ASN A 205 18.79 6.25 1.23
C ASN A 205 19.36 5.42 2.39
N ALA A 206 20.29 4.55 2.06
CA ALA A 206 20.91 3.51 2.85
C ALA A 206 21.28 3.80 4.31
N ASN A 207 21.60 5.02 4.65
CA ASN A 207 22.04 5.33 6.01
C ASN A 207 20.92 5.23 7.04
N ASN A 208 19.66 5.09 6.61
CA ASN A 208 18.50 5.01 7.45
C ASN A 208 17.61 3.77 7.19
N GLY A 209 17.98 2.91 6.22
CA GLY A 209 17.34 1.62 5.97
C GLY A 209 15.84 1.67 5.61
N ARG A 210 15.33 2.78 5.12
CA ARG A 210 13.89 3.00 4.96
C ARG A 210 13.41 2.53 3.60
N HIS A 211 13.07 1.26 3.55
CA HIS A 211 12.69 0.58 2.32
C HIS A 211 11.20 0.74 2.02
N TRP A 212 10.85 1.13 0.79
CA TRP A 212 9.46 1.39 0.44
C TRP A 212 8.55 0.14 0.46
N ILE A 213 9.10 -1.07 0.23
CA ILE A 213 8.31 -2.31 0.23
C ILE A 213 8.25 -2.91 1.64
N GLN A 214 9.41 -2.99 2.32
CA GLN A 214 9.52 -3.59 3.64
C GLN A 214 10.62 -2.89 4.44
N ASP A 215 10.22 -2.08 5.39
CA ASP A 215 11.13 -1.38 6.30
C ASP A 215 11.20 -2.09 7.66
N HIS A 216 10.06 -2.31 8.25
CA HIS A 216 9.91 -3.01 9.53
C HIS A 216 8.57 -3.76 9.58
N THR A 217 8.15 -4.15 10.77
CA THR A 217 6.89 -4.86 10.98
C THR A 217 6.09 -4.23 12.11
N ILE A 218 4.76 -4.33 12.01
CA ILE A 218 3.81 -3.95 13.06
C ILE A 218 3.17 -5.17 13.71
N ASN A 219 2.57 -4.99 14.90
CA ASN A 219 2.22 -6.12 15.76
C ASN A 219 0.78 -6.65 15.59
N GLY A 220 -0.04 -6.06 14.75
CA GLY A 220 -1.41 -6.50 14.62
C GLY A 220 -2.19 -5.83 13.52
N CYS A 221 -3.45 -6.25 13.38
CA CYS A 221 -4.35 -5.90 12.30
C CYS A 221 -5.52 -5.02 12.75
N GLU A 222 -5.52 -4.55 14.01
CA GLU A 222 -6.64 -3.75 14.53
C GLU A 222 -6.73 -2.38 13.85
N PRO A 223 -7.93 -1.85 13.64
CA PRO A 223 -8.11 -0.49 13.14
C PRO A 223 -7.52 0.54 14.08
N GLY A 224 -6.90 1.57 13.54
CA GLY A 224 -6.37 2.70 14.28
C GLY A 224 -5.13 3.28 13.64
N PHE A 225 -4.82 4.51 14.02
CA PHE A 225 -3.68 5.25 13.50
C PHE A 225 -2.84 5.84 14.64
N ASP A 226 -1.59 6.14 14.34
CA ASP A 226 -0.68 6.91 15.17
C ASP A 226 0.23 7.70 14.24
N ILE A 227 -0.04 8.99 14.09
CA ILE A 227 0.66 9.87 13.14
C ILE A 227 1.27 11.10 13.84
N ASP A 228 1.28 11.14 15.16
CA ASP A 228 1.73 12.30 15.93
C ASP A 228 3.25 12.27 16.25
N GLY A 229 4.03 11.44 15.56
CA GLY A 229 5.48 11.40 15.71
C GLY A 229 5.95 10.74 16.99
N GLY A 230 5.48 9.54 17.25
CA GLY A 230 5.84 8.74 18.41
C GLY A 230 7.16 7.99 18.27
N ALA A 231 7.68 7.52 19.38
CA ALA A 231 8.88 6.68 19.46
C ALA A 231 8.54 5.20 19.20
N GLY A 232 8.07 4.87 18.00
CA GLY A 232 7.75 3.51 17.60
C GLY A 232 6.50 2.92 18.30
N ALA A 233 6.02 1.80 17.80
CA ALA A 233 4.85 1.12 18.38
C ALA A 233 5.13 0.64 19.80
N PRO A 234 4.34 1.04 20.80
CA PRO A 234 4.45 0.48 22.14
C PRO A 234 4.21 -1.03 22.11
N MET A 235 4.89 -1.77 22.99
CA MET A 235 4.57 -3.19 23.19
C MET A 235 3.08 -3.33 23.53
N GLY A 236 2.38 -4.19 22.77
CA GLY A 236 0.94 -4.40 22.96
C GLY A 236 0.03 -3.45 22.19
N ASP A 237 0.56 -2.60 21.33
CA ASP A 237 -0.22 -1.89 20.33
C ASP A 237 -0.37 -2.79 19.09
N PHE A 238 -1.62 -3.15 18.78
CA PHE A 238 -1.98 -4.05 17.68
C PHE A 238 -2.66 -3.35 16.52
N ARG A 239 -2.67 -2.01 16.53
CA ARG A 239 -3.23 -1.21 15.44
C ARG A 239 -2.31 -1.24 14.22
N VAL A 240 -2.90 -1.22 13.03
CA VAL A 240 -2.14 -1.13 11.77
C VAL A 240 -1.34 0.17 11.63
N GLY A 241 -1.70 1.20 12.39
CA GLY A 241 -0.97 2.46 12.39
C GLY A 241 0.02 2.62 13.53
N ALA A 242 0.22 1.58 14.35
CA ALA A 242 1.12 1.67 15.50
C ALA A 242 2.56 1.92 15.05
N GLY A 243 3.11 3.06 15.46
CA GLY A 243 4.49 3.43 15.16
C GLY A 243 4.70 4.40 14.02
N GLY A 244 3.63 4.87 13.37
CA GLY A 244 3.74 5.89 12.33
C GLY A 244 2.91 5.60 11.08
N GLY A 245 1.61 5.31 11.25
CA GLY A 245 0.76 5.00 10.12
C GLY A 245 -0.74 5.11 10.39
N TYR A 246 -1.53 4.69 9.42
CA TYR A 246 -3.00 4.65 9.48
C TYR A 246 -3.61 3.49 8.66
N GLY A 247 -2.77 2.51 8.27
CA GLY A 247 -3.17 1.40 7.43
C GLY A 247 -3.25 1.75 5.95
N ALA A 248 -2.37 2.63 5.48
CA ALA A 248 -2.22 2.95 4.06
C ALA A 248 -1.84 1.71 3.23
N ILE A 249 -2.19 1.71 1.94
CA ILE A 249 -1.75 0.74 0.94
C ILE A 249 -1.24 1.46 -0.31
N TYR A 250 -0.33 0.82 -1.05
CA TYR A 250 0.09 1.28 -2.37
C TYR A 250 -0.88 0.76 -3.42
N CYS A 251 -1.22 1.62 -4.37
CA CYS A 251 -2.12 1.33 -5.49
C CYS A 251 -1.38 1.47 -6.81
N PHE A 252 -1.52 0.47 -7.67
CA PHE A 252 -0.90 0.41 -9.00
C PHE A 252 -1.93 0.15 -10.08
N ALA A 253 -1.91 0.91 -11.17
CA ALA A 253 -2.74 0.67 -12.33
C ALA A 253 -2.02 -0.20 -13.37
N LEU A 254 -2.79 -1.05 -14.03
CA LEU A 254 -2.33 -1.84 -15.16
C LEU A 254 -2.49 -1.03 -16.46
N GLY A 255 -1.50 -1.11 -17.36
CA GLY A 255 -1.61 -0.56 -18.70
C GLY A 255 -1.51 0.97 -18.81
N ALA A 256 -0.81 1.62 -17.88
CA ALA A 256 -0.50 3.05 -17.98
C ALA A 256 0.38 3.36 -19.19
N VAL A 257 0.28 4.59 -19.67
CA VAL A 257 1.12 5.13 -20.75
C VAL A 257 1.94 6.31 -20.20
N ALA A 258 3.10 6.57 -20.81
CA ALA A 258 3.91 7.72 -20.42
C ALA A 258 3.15 9.04 -20.63
N PRO A 259 3.38 10.06 -19.78
CA PRO A 259 2.90 11.42 -20.07
C PRO A 259 3.52 11.95 -21.36
N ASP A 260 2.78 12.80 -22.08
CA ASP A 260 3.23 13.46 -23.31
C ASP A 260 4.34 14.49 -23.06
#